data_b5d7310597c1b9ff2d1e7fd7d7da394b
#
_entry.id   b5d7310597c1b9ff2d1e7fd7d7da394b
#
_cell.length_a   1.000
_cell.length_b   1.000
_cell.length_c   1.000
_cell.angle_alpha   90.00
_cell.angle_beta   90.00
_cell.angle_gamma   90.00
#
_symmetry.space_group_name_H-M   'P 1'
#
loop_
_entity.id
_entity.type
_entity.pdbx_description
1 polymer ?
#
loop_
_entity_poly.entity_id
_entity_poly.type
_entity_poly.pdbx_seq_one_letter_code
_entity_poly.pdbx_strand_id
1 'polypeptide(L)'
;MTGPQLTVGRGVIVELVRLAAFEVPGVARVGRGGPGWRRALGGPAVSVQFRNDRVLVRAWIVARPGQALGPLAAQVRAAVAATVERLLGLELGAVTVLIDGVGG
;
A
#
# COMPACT_ATOMS: atom_id res chain seq x y z
N MET A 1 -6.30 -32.51 13.52
CA MET A 1 -6.80 -31.22 13.33
C MET A 1 -5.75 -30.21 13.65
N THR A 2 -5.72 -29.38 12.84
CA THR A 2 -4.96 -28.23 13.10
C THR A 2 -5.70 -27.35 14.03
N GLY A 3 -5.01 -26.61 14.81
CA GLY A 3 -5.59 -25.56 15.61
C GLY A 3 -6.31 -24.54 14.72
N PRO A 4 -6.86 -23.50 15.33
CA PRO A 4 -7.52 -22.47 14.53
C PRO A 4 -6.53 -21.89 13.52
N GLN A 5 -6.95 -21.94 12.29
CA GLN A 5 -6.16 -21.33 11.24
C GLN A 5 -6.46 -19.85 11.17
N LEU A 6 -5.41 -19.06 11.22
CA LEU A 6 -5.54 -17.65 10.98
C LEU A 6 -5.57 -17.45 9.48
N THR A 7 -6.76 -17.19 8.97
CA THR A 7 -6.89 -16.80 7.57
C THR A 7 -6.82 -15.29 7.51
N VAL A 8 -5.76 -14.81 6.88
CA VAL A 8 -5.63 -13.37 6.70
C VAL A 8 -6.41 -13.00 5.45
N GLY A 9 -7.51 -12.33 5.65
CA GLY A 9 -8.35 -11.88 4.55
C GLY A 9 -7.71 -10.71 3.80
N ARG A 10 -8.14 -10.55 2.56
CA ARG A 10 -7.64 -9.45 1.73
C ARG A 10 -7.85 -8.10 2.39
N GLY A 11 -8.98 -7.90 3.06
CA GLY A 11 -9.27 -6.63 3.73
C GLY A 11 -8.28 -6.28 4.83
N VAL A 12 -7.80 -7.28 5.56
CA VAL A 12 -6.78 -7.08 6.59
C VAL A 12 -5.47 -6.66 5.96
N ILE A 13 -5.08 -7.32 4.87
CA ILE A 13 -3.85 -6.98 4.17
C ILE A 13 -3.92 -5.55 3.64
N VAL A 14 -5.03 -5.18 3.02
CA VAL A 14 -5.25 -3.84 2.50
C VAL A 14 -5.08 -2.80 3.61
N GLU A 15 -5.69 -3.05 4.76
CA GLU A 15 -5.63 -2.09 5.88
C GLU A 15 -4.21 -1.95 6.42
N LEU A 16 -3.50 -3.05 6.60
CA LEU A 16 -2.13 -3.01 7.10
C LEU A 16 -1.18 -2.34 6.10
N VAL A 17 -1.38 -2.60 4.82
CA VAL A 17 -0.60 -1.94 3.77
C VAL A 17 -0.85 -0.43 3.79
N ARG A 18 -2.11 -0.04 3.91
CA ARG A 18 -2.47 1.36 3.95
C ARG A 18 -1.81 2.07 5.13
N LEU A 19 -1.85 1.46 6.30
CA LEU A 19 -1.22 2.02 7.49
C LEU A 19 0.30 2.10 7.34
N ALA A 20 0.92 1.06 6.81
CA ALA A 20 2.37 1.04 6.61
C ALA A 20 2.80 2.16 5.65
N ALA A 21 2.07 2.35 4.57
CA ALA A 21 2.37 3.40 3.61
C ALA A 21 2.19 4.79 4.24
N PHE A 22 1.13 4.96 5.01
CA PHE A 22 0.84 6.26 5.64
C PHE A 22 1.87 6.64 6.70
N GLU A 23 2.49 5.67 7.33
CA GLU A 23 3.51 5.94 8.36
C GLU A 23 4.82 6.48 7.79
N VAL A 24 5.05 6.35 6.50
CA VAL A 24 6.26 6.86 5.88
C VAL A 24 6.21 8.39 5.86
N PRO A 25 7.21 9.08 6.46
CA PRO A 25 7.25 10.54 6.38
C PRO A 25 7.31 10.98 4.93
N GLY A 26 6.57 11.98 4.58
CA GLY A 26 6.49 12.43 3.19
C GLY A 26 5.23 11.97 2.47
N VAL A 27 4.50 11.01 3.03
CA VAL A 27 3.21 10.61 2.50
C VAL A 27 2.14 11.51 3.14
N ALA A 28 1.44 12.28 2.31
CA ALA A 28 0.35 13.13 2.78
C ALA A 28 -0.89 12.29 3.06
N ARG A 29 -1.17 11.35 2.18
CA ARG A 29 -2.25 10.37 2.40
C ARG A 29 -2.09 9.21 1.44
N VAL A 30 -2.75 8.11 1.76
CA VAL A 30 -2.84 6.95 0.88
C VAL A 30 -4.17 7.09 0.13
N GLY A 31 -4.08 7.29 -1.19
CA GLY A 31 -5.26 7.53 -1.99
C GLY A 31 -4.92 8.15 -3.32
N ARG A 32 -5.98 8.45 -4.07
CA ARG A 32 -5.84 9.13 -5.36
C ARG A 32 -5.80 10.63 -5.15
N GLY A 33 -5.09 11.31 -6.02
CA GLY A 33 -5.04 12.76 -6.01
C GLY A 33 -6.15 13.37 -6.83
N GLY A 34 -6.16 14.72 -6.87
CA GLY A 34 -7.10 15.47 -7.66
C GLY A 34 -8.39 15.78 -6.92
N PRO A 35 -9.40 16.30 -7.63
CA PRO A 35 -10.67 16.68 -7.00
C PRO A 35 -11.43 15.48 -6.46
N GLY A 36 -12.32 15.73 -5.51
CA GLY A 36 -13.03 14.67 -4.80
C GLY A 36 -13.79 13.70 -5.70
N TRP A 37 -14.43 14.21 -6.76
CA TRP A 37 -15.17 13.36 -7.68
C TRP A 37 -14.23 12.38 -8.41
N ARG A 38 -13.02 12.83 -8.77
CA ARG A 38 -12.03 11.98 -9.43
C ARG A 38 -11.54 10.91 -8.48
N ARG A 39 -11.34 11.27 -7.21
CA ARG A 39 -10.93 10.29 -6.19
C ARG A 39 -12.00 9.24 -5.99
N ALA A 40 -13.27 9.65 -5.97
CA ALA A 40 -14.37 8.71 -5.81
C ALA A 40 -14.47 7.72 -6.95
N LEU A 41 -14.14 8.14 -8.17
CA LEU A 41 -14.21 7.29 -9.35
C LEU A 41 -12.93 6.50 -9.63
N GLY A 42 -11.86 6.81 -8.91
CA GLY A 42 -10.54 6.26 -9.19
C GLY A 42 -10.29 4.85 -8.68
N GLY A 43 -11.24 4.27 -7.98
CA GLY A 43 -11.08 2.94 -7.41
C GLY A 43 -10.32 2.95 -6.09
N PRO A 44 -10.00 1.78 -5.54
CA PRO A 44 -9.35 1.69 -4.24
C PRO A 44 -7.92 2.18 -4.28
N ALA A 45 -7.48 2.79 -3.17
CA ALA A 45 -6.12 3.27 -3.04
C ALA A 45 -5.11 2.13 -2.92
N VAL A 46 -5.52 1.04 -2.33
CA VAL A 46 -4.68 -0.15 -2.16
C VAL A 46 -5.41 -1.32 -2.78
N SER A 47 -4.71 -2.06 -3.64
CA SER A 47 -5.24 -3.31 -4.15
C SER A 47 -4.26 -4.43 -3.89
N VAL A 48 -4.80 -5.60 -3.59
CA VAL A 48 -4.03 -6.79 -3.25
C VAL A 48 -4.54 -7.94 -4.09
N GLN A 49 -3.60 -8.62 -4.75
CA GLN A 49 -3.93 -9.81 -5.54
C GLN A 49 -3.05 -10.97 -5.09
N PHE A 50 -3.59 -12.16 -5.15
CA PHE A 50 -2.84 -13.38 -4.89
C PHE A 50 -2.60 -14.10 -6.21
N ARG A 51 -1.35 -14.43 -6.47
CA ARG A 51 -0.99 -15.14 -7.69
C ARG A 51 0.15 -16.10 -7.38
N ASN A 52 -0.06 -17.39 -7.63
CA ASN A 52 0.96 -18.41 -7.40
C ASN A 52 1.54 -18.35 -5.99
N ASP A 53 0.66 -18.25 -5.00
CA ASP A 53 1.02 -18.17 -3.59
C ASP A 53 1.81 -16.93 -3.20
N ARG A 54 1.83 -15.94 -4.08
CA ARG A 54 2.49 -14.66 -3.81
C ARG A 54 1.47 -13.54 -3.73
N VAL A 55 1.84 -12.52 -2.99
CA VAL A 55 1.00 -11.33 -2.83
C VAL A 55 1.52 -10.23 -3.75
N LEU A 56 0.63 -9.68 -4.54
CA LEU A 56 0.93 -8.52 -5.37
C LEU A 56 0.17 -7.34 -4.80
N VAL A 57 0.89 -6.27 -4.52
CA VAL A 57 0.32 -5.09 -3.88
C VAL A 57 0.50 -3.88 -4.78
N ARG A 58 -0.55 -3.10 -4.92
CA ARG A 58 -0.50 -1.79 -5.56
C ARG A 58 -1.05 -0.76 -4.61
N ALA A 59 -0.30 0.31 -4.41
CA ALA A 59 -0.72 1.39 -3.53
C ALA A 59 -0.60 2.73 -4.23
N TRP A 60 -1.64 3.56 -4.12
CA TRP A 60 -1.65 4.93 -4.60
C TRP A 60 -1.43 5.85 -3.41
N ILE A 61 -0.52 6.78 -3.55
CA ILE A 61 -0.24 7.76 -2.50
C ILE A 61 -0.20 9.16 -3.07
N VAL A 62 -0.40 10.12 -2.19
CA VAL A 62 -0.18 11.54 -2.49
C VAL A 62 1.00 11.98 -1.63
N ALA A 63 1.99 12.56 -2.26
CA ALA A 63 3.20 13.01 -1.58
C ALA A 63 3.00 14.39 -0.96
N ARG A 64 3.70 14.65 0.15
CA ARG A 64 3.77 16.00 0.69
C ARG A 64 4.65 16.87 -0.22
N PRO A 65 4.41 18.19 -0.25
CA PRO A 65 5.26 19.08 -1.02
C PRO A 65 6.72 18.97 -0.60
N GLY A 66 7.62 19.14 -1.56
CA GLY A 66 9.06 19.15 -1.29
C GLY A 66 9.72 17.77 -1.20
N GLN A 67 8.97 16.70 -1.43
CA GLN A 67 9.55 15.37 -1.37
C GLN A 67 10.24 14.99 -2.67
N ALA A 68 11.37 14.31 -2.55
CA ALA A 68 11.99 13.63 -3.69
C ALA A 68 11.19 12.37 -3.97
N LEU A 69 10.49 12.31 -5.10
CA LEU A 69 9.46 11.30 -5.32
C LEU A 69 10.03 9.89 -5.52
N GLY A 70 11.18 9.76 -6.17
CA GLY A 70 11.80 8.45 -6.32
C GLY A 70 12.16 7.81 -5.00
N PRO A 71 12.93 8.50 -4.14
CA PRO A 71 13.24 7.99 -2.80
C PRO A 71 12.01 7.74 -1.96
N LEU A 72 10.98 8.60 -2.05
CA LEU A 72 9.74 8.39 -1.32
C LEU A 72 9.05 7.09 -1.73
N ALA A 73 8.95 6.87 -3.03
CA ALA A 73 8.36 5.63 -3.54
C ALA A 73 9.12 4.40 -3.05
N ALA A 74 10.43 4.49 -3.02
CA ALA A 74 11.27 3.39 -2.53
C ALA A 74 11.04 3.13 -1.04
N GLN A 75 10.89 4.18 -0.23
CA GLN A 75 10.62 4.05 1.19
C GLN A 75 9.26 3.42 1.45
N VAL A 76 8.25 3.85 0.71
CA VAL A 76 6.91 3.27 0.82
C VAL A 76 6.93 1.80 0.43
N ARG A 77 7.60 1.48 -0.67
CA ARG A 77 7.71 0.09 -1.11
C ARG A 77 8.36 -0.78 -0.04
N ALA A 78 9.44 -0.29 0.56
CA ALA A 78 10.13 -1.03 1.61
C ALA A 78 9.25 -1.22 2.85
N ALA A 79 8.51 -0.19 3.25
CA ALA A 79 7.63 -0.28 4.41
C ALA A 79 6.50 -1.29 4.17
N VAL A 80 5.90 -1.26 3.00
CA VAL A 80 4.84 -2.21 2.62
C VAL A 80 5.40 -3.63 2.57
N ALA A 81 6.54 -3.80 1.94
CA ALA A 81 7.17 -5.13 1.84
C ALA A 81 7.46 -5.70 3.22
N ALA A 82 8.00 -4.89 4.12
CA ALA A 82 8.29 -5.32 5.48
C ALA A 82 7.02 -5.75 6.21
N THR A 83 5.93 -5.02 6.04
CA THR A 83 4.65 -5.35 6.65
C THR A 83 4.12 -6.68 6.13
N VAL A 84 4.11 -6.87 4.83
CA VAL A 84 3.60 -8.11 4.23
C VAL A 84 4.44 -9.30 4.67
N GLU A 85 5.75 -9.19 4.62
CA GLU A 85 6.62 -10.31 4.89
C GLU A 85 6.75 -10.63 6.37
N ARG A 86 6.90 -9.60 7.21
CA ARG A 86 7.14 -9.81 8.64
C ARG A 86 5.88 -10.01 9.44
N LEU A 87 4.87 -9.18 9.23
CA LEU A 87 3.67 -9.23 10.06
C LEU A 87 2.69 -10.27 9.57
N LEU A 88 2.59 -10.45 8.27
CA LEU A 88 1.63 -11.36 7.68
C LEU A 88 2.22 -12.72 7.32
N GLY A 89 3.54 -12.82 7.28
CA GLY A 89 4.22 -14.06 6.91
C GLY A 89 3.96 -14.50 5.48
N LEU A 90 3.62 -13.58 4.60
CA LEU A 90 3.27 -13.90 3.23
C LEU A 90 4.46 -13.65 2.31
N GLU A 91 4.56 -14.46 1.26
CA GLU A 91 5.58 -14.24 0.25
C GLU A 91 5.15 -13.13 -0.68
N LEU A 92 6.00 -12.14 -0.83
CA LEU A 92 5.71 -10.97 -1.63
C LEU A 92 6.16 -11.20 -3.06
N GLY A 93 5.26 -11.03 -4.01
CA GLY A 93 5.59 -11.09 -5.43
C GLY A 93 6.08 -9.74 -5.94
N ALA A 94 5.31 -8.68 -5.71
CA ALA A 94 5.68 -7.35 -6.13
C ALA A 94 4.92 -6.30 -5.35
N VAL A 95 5.53 -5.15 -5.17
CA VAL A 95 4.87 -3.95 -4.65
C VAL A 95 5.03 -2.84 -5.65
N THR A 96 3.92 -2.28 -6.10
CA THR A 96 3.90 -1.14 -7.00
C THR A 96 3.36 0.06 -6.24
N VAL A 97 4.15 1.11 -6.18
CA VAL A 97 3.75 2.37 -5.54
C VAL A 97 3.56 3.41 -6.63
N LEU A 98 2.39 4.03 -6.64
CA LEU A 98 2.03 5.03 -7.63
C LEU A 98 1.78 6.35 -6.90
N ILE A 99 2.50 7.38 -7.29
CA ILE A 99 2.34 8.69 -6.69
C ILE A 99 1.39 9.49 -7.58
N ASP A 100 0.21 9.80 -7.04
CA ASP A 100 -0.85 10.45 -7.79
C ASP A 100 -1.03 11.90 -7.34
N GLY A 101 0.06 12.62 -7.30
CA GLY A 101 0.03 14.03 -7.01
C GLY A 101 0.81 14.39 -5.76
N VAL A 102 0.90 15.69 -5.54
CA VAL A 102 1.58 16.31 -4.41
C VAL A 102 0.59 17.26 -3.75
N GLY A 103 0.45 17.14 -2.45
CA GLY A 103 -0.47 17.99 -1.73
C GLY A 103 -0.34 17.81 -0.23
N GLY A 104 -0.92 18.70 0.50
CA GLY A 104 -0.80 18.67 1.95
C GLY A 104 -2.08 18.28 2.68
#